data_0251795fffe548b517685f74b1b897b8
#
_entry.id   0251795fffe548b517685f74b1b897b8
#
_cell.length_a   1.000
_cell.length_b   1.000
_cell.length_c   1.000
_cell.angle_alpha   90.00
_cell.angle_beta   90.00
_cell.angle_gamma   90.00
#
_symmetry.space_group_name_H-M   'P 1'
#
loop_
_entity.id
_entity.type
_entity.pdbx_description
1 polymer ?
#
loop_
_entity_poly.entity_id
_entity_poly.type
_entity_poly.pdbx_seq_one_letter_code
_entity_poly.pdbx_strand_id
1 'polypeptide(L)'
;FNLPEGVNFTFIENDILDADMMAITKDMDAVIHLAAITDAPSSFKRREEVELVNYQGTNRVAQACIENGARLLFPSTTSVYGQQSEVVDETCSIEELKPQSPYAEYKLKSEQMLQEMGMNQGLKFVSFRFGTIFGTSIGMRFHTAVNKFCWQAVMGQPLTVWKTAMD
;
A
#
# COMPACT_ATOMS: atom_id res chain seq x y z
N PHE A 1 15.72 14.31 -8.37
CA PHE A 1 15.79 12.85 -8.54
C PHE A 1 17.14 12.50 -9.18
N ASN A 2 17.94 11.64 -8.51
CA ASN A 2 19.13 11.04 -9.12
C ASN A 2 18.70 9.76 -9.85
N LEU A 3 18.18 9.90 -11.05
CA LEU A 3 17.92 8.76 -11.91
C LEU A 3 19.25 8.29 -12.53
N PRO A 4 19.47 6.98 -12.72
CA PRO A 4 20.62 6.48 -13.45
C PRO A 4 20.69 7.08 -14.86
N GLU A 5 21.89 7.29 -15.38
CA GLU A 5 22.08 7.74 -16.75
C GLU A 5 21.45 6.76 -17.75
N GLY A 6 20.76 7.28 -18.75
CA GLY A 6 20.11 6.48 -19.81
C GLY A 6 18.70 5.98 -19.47
N VAL A 7 18.13 6.33 -18.31
CA VAL A 7 16.73 5.99 -17.98
C VAL A 7 15.79 7.00 -18.64
N ASN A 8 14.87 6.52 -19.47
CA ASN A 8 13.74 7.32 -19.95
C ASN A 8 12.75 7.50 -18.80
N PHE A 9 12.55 8.73 -18.36
CA PHE A 9 11.63 9.10 -17.30
C PHE A 9 10.68 10.19 -17.78
N THR A 10 9.38 9.94 -17.60
CA THR A 10 8.32 10.93 -17.85
C THR A 10 7.57 11.17 -16.55
N PHE A 11 7.54 12.41 -16.10
CA PHE A 11 6.73 12.81 -14.94
C PHE A 11 5.39 13.34 -15.42
N ILE A 12 4.29 12.78 -14.85
CA ILE A 12 2.92 13.23 -15.11
C ILE A 12 2.35 13.65 -13.78
N GLU A 13 2.10 14.95 -13.59
CA GLU A 13 1.46 15.50 -12.41
C GLU A 13 -0.07 15.41 -12.57
N ASN A 14 -0.69 14.46 -11.86
CA ASN A 14 -2.13 14.30 -11.89
C ASN A 14 -2.63 13.54 -10.65
N ASP A 15 -3.92 13.67 -10.31
CA ASP A 15 -4.59 12.85 -9.31
C ASP A 15 -4.96 11.50 -9.91
N ILE A 16 -4.83 10.42 -9.11
CA ILE A 16 -5.14 9.06 -9.56
C ILE A 16 -6.64 8.89 -9.91
N LEU A 17 -7.49 9.71 -9.31
CA LEU A 17 -8.94 9.67 -9.56
C LEU A 17 -9.32 10.38 -10.87
N ASP A 18 -8.50 11.31 -11.36
CA ASP A 18 -8.77 12.12 -12.55
C ASP A 18 -7.92 11.68 -13.75
N ALA A 19 -6.73 11.11 -13.49
CA ALA A 19 -5.78 10.74 -14.52
C ALA A 19 -6.36 9.75 -15.54
N ASP A 20 -5.97 9.88 -16.80
CA ASP A 20 -6.25 8.88 -17.83
C ASP A 20 -5.32 7.66 -17.65
N MET A 21 -5.76 6.74 -16.77
CA MET A 21 -5.00 5.51 -16.48
C MET A 21 -4.78 4.65 -17.73
N MET A 22 -5.71 4.68 -18.69
CA MET A 22 -5.58 3.93 -19.94
C MET A 22 -4.40 4.42 -20.77
N ALA A 23 -4.26 5.74 -20.91
CA ALA A 23 -3.14 6.32 -21.62
C ALA A 23 -1.81 6.13 -20.87
N ILE A 24 -1.81 6.27 -19.53
CA ILE A 24 -0.61 6.17 -18.69
C ILE A 24 -0.06 4.74 -18.66
N THR A 25 -0.92 3.73 -18.62
CA THR A 25 -0.49 2.32 -18.55
C THR A 25 -0.28 1.66 -19.92
N LYS A 26 -0.53 2.40 -21.00
CA LYS A 26 -0.33 1.91 -22.36
C LYS A 26 1.16 1.57 -22.60
N ASP A 27 1.39 0.42 -23.19
CA ASP A 27 2.73 -0.10 -23.53
C ASP A 27 3.64 -0.31 -22.29
N MET A 28 3.06 -0.39 -21.08
CA MET A 28 3.80 -0.69 -19.86
C MET A 28 3.81 -2.20 -19.57
N ASP A 29 4.97 -2.77 -19.26
CA ASP A 29 5.10 -4.16 -18.82
C ASP A 29 4.53 -4.36 -17.40
N ALA A 30 4.72 -3.36 -16.54
CA ALA A 30 4.27 -3.41 -15.16
C ALA A 30 3.90 -2.02 -14.61
N VAL A 31 2.95 -2.01 -13.69
CA VAL A 31 2.49 -0.84 -12.95
C VAL A 31 2.70 -1.07 -11.46
N ILE A 32 3.47 -0.21 -10.80
CA ILE A 32 3.64 -0.22 -9.33
C ILE A 32 2.68 0.81 -8.75
N HIS A 33 1.61 0.36 -8.09
CA HIS A 33 0.55 1.23 -7.59
C HIS A 33 0.84 1.71 -6.17
N LEU A 34 1.60 2.79 -6.04
CA LEU A 34 1.98 3.38 -4.74
C LEU A 34 1.02 4.46 -4.22
N ALA A 35 0.13 4.98 -5.06
CA ALA A 35 -0.81 6.04 -4.68
C ALA A 35 -1.81 5.52 -3.63
N ALA A 36 -1.74 6.03 -2.41
CA ALA A 36 -2.63 5.66 -1.32
C ALA A 36 -2.55 6.66 -0.15
N ILE A 37 -3.63 6.78 0.60
CA ILE A 37 -3.64 7.38 1.93
C ILE A 37 -3.19 6.29 2.90
N THR A 38 -2.01 6.44 3.52
CA THR A 38 -1.34 5.36 4.27
C THR A 38 -1.30 5.56 5.78
N ASP A 39 -1.81 6.70 6.30
CA ASP A 39 -1.86 6.96 7.73
C ASP A 39 -3.09 6.30 8.36
N ALA A 40 -2.88 5.15 9.00
CA ALA A 40 -3.94 4.37 9.63
C ALA A 40 -4.70 5.14 10.74
N PRO A 41 -4.04 5.88 11.67
CA PRO A 41 -4.75 6.69 12.65
C PRO A 41 -5.67 7.75 12.05
N SER A 42 -5.21 8.50 11.05
CA SER A 42 -6.03 9.55 10.42
C SER A 42 -7.15 8.99 9.55
N SER A 43 -7.04 7.75 9.10
CA SER A 43 -8.03 7.09 8.23
C SER A 43 -9.43 7.01 8.87
N PHE A 44 -9.53 6.99 10.20
CA PHE A 44 -10.82 7.00 10.90
C PHE A 44 -11.63 8.28 10.65
N LYS A 45 -10.94 9.41 10.49
CA LYS A 45 -11.57 10.71 10.23
C LYS A 45 -11.78 10.99 8.74
N ARG A 46 -11.14 10.22 7.87
CA ARG A 46 -11.10 10.41 6.42
C ARG A 46 -11.58 9.16 5.68
N ARG A 47 -12.54 8.42 6.25
CA ARG A 47 -12.95 7.10 5.74
C ARG A 47 -13.40 7.15 4.28
N GLU A 48 -14.23 8.12 3.91
CA GLU A 48 -14.72 8.29 2.54
C GLU A 48 -13.59 8.58 1.55
N GLU A 49 -12.65 9.43 1.95
CA GLU A 49 -11.49 9.76 1.12
C GLU A 49 -10.54 8.57 0.97
N VAL A 50 -10.36 7.77 2.03
CA VAL A 50 -9.59 6.52 1.98
C VAL A 50 -10.26 5.52 1.04
N GLU A 51 -11.59 5.43 1.04
CA GLU A 51 -12.33 4.60 0.09
C GLU A 51 -12.11 5.04 -1.35
N LEU A 52 -12.28 6.32 -1.63
CA LEU A 52 -12.09 6.89 -2.96
C LEU A 52 -10.68 6.62 -3.49
N VAL A 53 -9.66 7.01 -2.73
CA VAL A 53 -8.27 6.93 -3.19
C VAL A 53 -7.77 5.49 -3.18
N ASN A 54 -7.93 4.77 -2.05
CA ASN A 54 -7.30 3.46 -1.89
C ASN A 54 -8.07 2.33 -2.57
N TYR A 55 -9.39 2.40 -2.64
CA TYR A 55 -10.19 1.34 -3.25
C TYR A 55 -10.60 1.67 -4.69
N GLN A 56 -11.27 2.80 -4.91
CA GLN A 56 -11.70 3.17 -6.26
C GLN A 56 -10.51 3.54 -7.15
N GLY A 57 -9.49 4.24 -6.61
CA GLY A 57 -8.25 4.49 -7.32
C GLY A 57 -7.54 3.20 -7.75
N THR A 58 -7.47 2.20 -6.85
CA THR A 58 -6.93 0.87 -7.19
C THR A 58 -7.74 0.17 -8.28
N ASN A 59 -9.07 0.26 -8.22
CA ASN A 59 -9.93 -0.30 -9.26
C ASN A 59 -9.63 0.30 -10.64
N ARG A 60 -9.51 1.62 -10.74
CA ARG A 60 -9.18 2.32 -12.00
C ARG A 60 -7.85 1.83 -12.58
N VAL A 61 -6.82 1.72 -11.75
CA VAL A 61 -5.50 1.22 -12.18
C VAL A 61 -5.59 -0.24 -12.63
N ALA A 62 -6.30 -1.08 -11.88
CA ALA A 62 -6.48 -2.50 -12.22
C ALA A 62 -7.20 -2.69 -13.57
N GLN A 63 -8.27 -1.93 -13.82
CA GLN A 63 -8.97 -1.95 -15.11
C GLN A 63 -8.04 -1.56 -16.27
N ALA A 64 -7.26 -0.49 -16.10
CA ALA A 64 -6.31 -0.07 -17.13
C ALA A 64 -5.20 -1.11 -17.36
N CYS A 65 -4.76 -1.81 -16.30
CA CYS A 65 -3.80 -2.92 -16.43
C CYS A 65 -4.39 -4.11 -17.21
N ILE A 66 -5.67 -4.44 -16.99
CA ILE A 66 -6.36 -5.50 -17.74
C ILE A 66 -6.38 -5.16 -19.23
N GLU A 67 -6.88 -3.98 -19.59
CA GLU A 67 -7.04 -3.54 -20.98
C GLU A 67 -5.70 -3.45 -21.73
N ASN A 68 -4.66 -2.99 -21.05
CA ASN A 68 -3.31 -2.84 -21.64
C ASN A 68 -2.41 -4.08 -21.46
N GLY A 69 -2.88 -5.12 -20.75
CA GLY A 69 -2.11 -6.34 -20.50
C GLY A 69 -0.92 -6.17 -19.53
N ALA A 70 -0.84 -5.04 -18.84
CA ALA A 70 0.22 -4.73 -17.89
C ALA A 70 0.07 -5.55 -16.59
N ARG A 71 1.19 -5.89 -15.94
CA ARG A 71 1.17 -6.54 -14.62
C ARG A 71 1.03 -5.50 -13.51
N LEU A 72 0.07 -5.67 -12.61
CA LEU A 72 -0.11 -4.81 -11.45
C LEU A 72 0.68 -5.32 -10.24
N LEU A 73 1.55 -4.48 -9.68
CA LEU A 73 2.22 -4.70 -8.40
C LEU A 73 1.52 -3.84 -7.35
N PHE A 74 0.84 -4.50 -6.38
CA PHE A 74 0.01 -3.85 -5.39
C PHE A 74 0.60 -3.94 -3.99
N PRO A 75 1.17 -2.87 -3.44
CA PRO A 75 1.59 -2.79 -2.04
C PRO A 75 0.38 -2.78 -1.10
N SER A 76 0.13 -3.91 -0.48
CA SER A 76 -0.80 -4.08 0.63
C SER A 76 -0.06 -3.92 1.97
N THR A 77 -0.62 -4.42 3.05
CA THR A 77 -0.10 -4.22 4.41
C THR A 77 -0.34 -5.43 5.29
N THR A 78 0.59 -5.74 6.19
CA THR A 78 0.37 -6.73 7.25
C THR A 78 -0.73 -6.32 8.24
N SER A 79 -1.15 -5.05 8.24
CA SER A 79 -2.28 -4.58 9.07
C SER A 79 -3.62 -5.23 8.72
N VAL A 80 -3.73 -5.92 7.57
CA VAL A 80 -4.92 -6.71 7.21
C VAL A 80 -5.13 -7.92 8.13
N TYR A 81 -4.06 -8.45 8.72
CA TYR A 81 -4.14 -9.55 9.68
C TYR A 81 -4.79 -9.14 11.01
N GLY A 82 -4.60 -7.88 11.44
CA GLY A 82 -5.06 -7.39 12.74
C GLY A 82 -4.29 -8.04 13.90
N GLN A 83 -4.95 -8.14 15.07
CA GLN A 83 -4.40 -8.84 16.22
C GLN A 83 -4.70 -10.34 16.12
N GLN A 84 -3.65 -11.13 16.16
CA GLN A 84 -3.71 -12.58 16.09
C GLN A 84 -3.04 -13.18 17.33
N SER A 85 -3.53 -14.35 17.76
CA SER A 85 -2.94 -15.12 18.86
C SER A 85 -1.83 -16.07 18.42
N GLU A 86 -1.74 -16.32 17.12
CA GLU A 86 -0.79 -17.25 16.50
C GLU A 86 -0.03 -16.60 15.35
N VAL A 87 0.98 -17.27 14.85
CA VAL A 87 1.70 -16.86 13.64
C VAL A 87 0.75 -16.99 12.45
N VAL A 88 0.65 -15.92 11.67
CA VAL A 88 -0.15 -15.88 10.44
C VAL A 88 0.76 -15.68 9.24
N ASP A 89 0.34 -16.20 8.12
CA ASP A 89 1.01 -16.03 6.83
C ASP A 89 -0.01 -15.69 5.73
N GLU A 90 0.44 -15.67 4.50
CA GLU A 90 -0.39 -15.34 3.34
C GLU A 90 -1.46 -16.40 3.01
N THR A 91 -1.40 -17.58 3.61
CA THR A 91 -2.34 -18.68 3.36
C THR A 91 -3.55 -18.67 4.27
N CYS A 92 -3.58 -17.78 5.29
CA CYS A 92 -4.72 -17.64 6.18
C CYS A 92 -6.00 -17.29 5.41
N SER A 93 -7.13 -17.80 5.89
CA SER A 93 -8.43 -17.55 5.27
C SER A 93 -8.88 -16.10 5.41
N ILE A 94 -9.81 -15.67 4.57
CA ILE A 94 -10.34 -14.29 4.62
C ILE A 94 -11.02 -14.01 5.96
N GLU A 95 -11.66 -15.02 6.56
CA GLU A 95 -12.36 -14.92 7.84
C GLU A 95 -11.40 -14.69 9.02
N GLU A 96 -10.15 -15.07 8.87
CA GLU A 96 -9.09 -14.84 9.86
C GLU A 96 -8.52 -13.44 9.79
N LEU A 97 -8.72 -12.73 8.68
CA LEU A 97 -8.24 -11.36 8.51
C LEU A 97 -9.12 -10.37 9.28
N LYS A 98 -8.51 -9.62 10.19
CA LYS A 98 -9.22 -8.69 11.10
C LYS A 98 -8.64 -7.29 11.07
N PRO A 99 -8.77 -6.58 9.93
CA PRO A 99 -8.25 -5.21 9.80
C PRO A 99 -8.86 -4.30 10.87
N GLN A 100 -8.02 -3.47 11.52
CA GLN A 100 -8.43 -2.64 12.66
C GLN A 100 -8.47 -1.15 12.33
N SER A 101 -8.41 -0.79 11.07
CA SER A 101 -8.52 0.60 10.62
C SER A 101 -9.14 0.67 9.23
N PRO A 102 -9.81 1.78 8.87
CA PRO A 102 -10.31 1.98 7.51
C PRO A 102 -9.23 1.80 6.44
N TYR A 103 -8.00 2.24 6.71
CA TYR A 103 -6.86 1.98 5.83
C TYR A 103 -6.66 0.48 5.56
N ALA A 104 -6.58 -0.33 6.61
CA ALA A 104 -6.38 -1.77 6.48
C ALA A 104 -7.61 -2.47 5.85
N GLU A 105 -8.82 -2.03 6.20
CA GLU A 105 -10.06 -2.54 5.60
C GLU A 105 -10.09 -2.33 4.08
N TYR A 106 -9.76 -1.12 3.60
CA TYR A 106 -9.77 -0.84 2.16
C TYR A 106 -8.59 -1.48 1.43
N LYS A 107 -7.45 -1.70 2.09
CA LYS A 107 -6.37 -2.52 1.52
C LYS A 107 -6.82 -3.97 1.33
N LEU A 108 -7.50 -4.57 2.32
CA LEU A 108 -8.05 -5.92 2.22
C LEU A 108 -9.12 -6.03 1.14
N LYS A 109 -10.08 -5.08 1.10
CA LYS A 109 -11.09 -5.03 0.04
C LYS A 109 -10.47 -4.92 -1.35
N SER A 110 -9.37 -4.16 -1.48
CA SER A 110 -8.65 -4.06 -2.75
C SER A 110 -7.99 -5.38 -3.12
N GLU A 111 -7.38 -6.12 -2.17
CA GLU A 111 -6.85 -7.46 -2.43
C GLU A 111 -7.92 -8.41 -2.96
N GLN A 112 -9.09 -8.43 -2.32
CA GLN A 112 -10.23 -9.27 -2.72
C GLN A 112 -10.72 -8.91 -4.14
N MET A 113 -10.89 -7.63 -4.41
CA MET A 113 -11.28 -7.13 -5.75
C MET A 113 -10.24 -7.53 -6.81
N LEU A 114 -8.95 -7.37 -6.53
CA LEU A 114 -7.89 -7.75 -7.47
C LEU A 114 -7.87 -9.26 -7.72
N GLN A 115 -8.14 -10.06 -6.71
CA GLN A 115 -8.27 -11.51 -6.84
C GLN A 115 -9.44 -11.91 -7.73
N GLU A 116 -10.62 -11.29 -7.54
CA GLU A 116 -11.78 -11.48 -8.40
C GLU A 116 -11.50 -11.07 -9.85
N MET A 117 -10.84 -9.93 -10.06
CA MET A 117 -10.42 -9.49 -11.40
C MET A 117 -9.40 -10.45 -12.02
N GLY A 118 -8.48 -10.99 -11.21
CA GLY A 118 -7.54 -12.02 -11.67
C GLY A 118 -8.26 -13.26 -12.18
N MET A 119 -9.23 -13.77 -11.42
CA MET A 119 -9.99 -14.97 -11.79
C MET A 119 -10.94 -14.75 -12.97
N ASN A 120 -11.64 -13.60 -13.02
CA ASN A 120 -12.75 -13.40 -13.94
C ASN A 120 -12.39 -12.57 -15.19
N GLN A 121 -11.33 -11.74 -15.11
CA GLN A 121 -10.98 -10.77 -16.15
C GLN A 121 -9.52 -10.91 -16.61
N GLY A 122 -8.76 -11.84 -16.04
CA GLY A 122 -7.39 -12.11 -16.44
C GLY A 122 -6.34 -11.08 -15.99
N LEU A 123 -6.65 -10.29 -14.93
CA LEU A 123 -5.66 -9.39 -14.34
C LEU A 123 -4.43 -10.15 -13.86
N LYS A 124 -3.26 -9.76 -14.35
CA LYS A 124 -1.97 -10.26 -13.85
C LYS A 124 -1.51 -9.35 -12.72
N PHE A 125 -1.50 -9.83 -11.49
CA PHE A 125 -1.09 -8.99 -10.35
C PHE A 125 -0.31 -9.76 -9.29
N VAL A 126 0.38 -9.02 -8.44
CA VAL A 126 1.00 -9.50 -7.20
C VAL A 126 0.66 -8.52 -6.08
N SER A 127 0.08 -9.02 -4.98
CA SER A 127 -0.10 -8.26 -3.74
C SER A 127 1.06 -8.52 -2.78
N PHE A 128 1.61 -7.45 -2.21
CA PHE A 128 2.66 -7.53 -1.20
C PHE A 128 2.12 -7.01 0.14
N ARG A 129 1.93 -7.87 1.12
CA ARG A 129 1.57 -7.46 2.49
C ARG A 129 2.82 -7.00 3.22
N PHE A 130 3.23 -5.77 2.99
CA PHE A 130 4.40 -5.19 3.66
C PHE A 130 4.16 -4.94 5.13
N GLY A 131 5.14 -5.30 5.96
CA GLY A 131 5.28 -4.80 7.32
C GLY A 131 5.73 -3.33 7.31
N THR A 132 6.16 -2.84 8.46
CA THR A 132 6.68 -1.48 8.57
C THR A 132 7.97 -1.32 7.76
N ILE A 133 7.91 -0.55 6.69
CA ILE A 133 9.09 -0.21 5.88
C ILE A 133 9.94 0.80 6.65
N PHE A 134 11.22 0.52 6.78
CA PHE A 134 12.19 1.36 7.48
C PHE A 134 13.52 1.46 6.70
N GLY A 135 14.35 2.39 7.13
CA GLY A 135 15.66 2.63 6.53
C GLY A 135 15.80 4.04 5.99
N THR A 136 17.02 4.38 5.55
CA THR A 136 17.35 5.72 5.06
C THR A 136 16.85 5.93 3.64
N SER A 137 16.05 6.97 3.45
CA SER A 137 15.58 7.41 2.14
C SER A 137 15.20 8.90 2.18
N ILE A 138 15.05 9.53 1.00
CA ILE A 138 14.58 10.93 0.90
C ILE A 138 13.17 11.07 1.49
N GLY A 139 12.32 10.03 1.36
CA GLY A 139 10.95 10.00 1.91
C GLY A 139 10.83 9.28 3.25
N MET A 140 11.92 9.16 4.02
CA MET A 140 11.90 8.46 5.30
C MET A 140 10.89 9.06 6.28
N ARG A 141 10.07 8.21 6.89
CA ARG A 141 9.06 8.62 7.86
C ARG A 141 9.57 8.40 9.29
N PHE A 142 9.71 9.48 10.07
CA PHE A 142 10.18 9.42 11.46
C PHE A 142 9.12 9.01 12.50
N HIS A 143 7.88 8.81 12.08
CA HIS A 143 6.81 8.34 12.97
C HIS A 143 6.66 6.81 13.02
N THR A 144 7.30 6.09 12.10
CA THR A 144 7.32 4.62 12.14
C THR A 144 8.27 4.14 13.22
N ALA A 145 7.92 3.06 13.91
CA ALA A 145 8.61 2.63 15.14
C ALA A 145 10.13 2.53 14.99
N VAL A 146 10.62 1.78 14.01
CA VAL A 146 12.07 1.56 13.83
C VAL A 146 12.79 2.87 13.52
N ASN A 147 12.33 3.65 12.54
CA ASN A 147 12.95 4.93 12.19
C ASN A 147 12.92 5.92 13.36
N LYS A 148 11.79 5.97 14.10
CA LYS A 148 11.62 6.83 15.26
C LYS A 148 12.61 6.45 16.36
N PHE A 149 12.74 5.17 16.69
CA PHE A 149 13.64 4.71 17.73
C PHE A 149 15.10 4.96 17.38
N CYS A 150 15.51 4.68 16.15
CA CYS A 150 16.85 5.00 15.67
C CYS A 150 17.13 6.51 15.78
N TRP A 151 16.21 7.34 15.35
CA TRP A 151 16.35 8.80 15.44
C TRP A 151 16.44 9.27 16.90
N GLN A 152 15.54 8.79 17.78
CA GLN A 152 15.54 9.14 19.21
C GLN A 152 16.85 8.73 19.87
N ALA A 153 17.34 7.52 19.58
CA ALA A 153 18.63 7.03 20.14
C ALA A 153 19.81 7.91 19.72
N VAL A 154 19.90 8.27 18.43
CA VAL A 154 20.96 9.15 17.91
C VAL A 154 20.89 10.55 18.52
N MET A 155 19.67 11.07 18.73
CA MET A 155 19.47 12.40 19.31
C MET A 155 19.51 12.42 20.84
N GLY A 156 19.82 11.32 21.51
CA GLY A 156 19.85 11.20 22.97
C GLY A 156 18.48 11.40 23.64
N GLN A 157 17.39 11.15 22.89
CA GLN A 157 16.02 11.28 23.42
C GLN A 157 15.52 9.95 23.98
N PRO A 158 14.63 9.97 25.00
CA PRO A 158 14.02 8.74 25.53
C PRO A 158 13.24 7.99 24.45
N LEU A 159 13.40 6.67 24.39
CA LEU A 159 12.58 5.82 23.54
C LEU A 159 11.17 5.74 24.12
N THR A 160 10.16 6.00 23.29
CA THR A 160 8.75 5.92 23.67
C THR A 160 8.15 4.64 23.13
N VAL A 161 7.87 3.68 24.00
CA VAL A 161 7.18 2.42 23.68
C VAL A 161 5.76 2.42 24.22
N TRP A 162 4.87 1.68 23.59
CA TRP A 162 3.53 1.49 24.13
C TRP A 162 3.59 0.49 25.28
N LYS A 163 2.80 0.72 26.33
CA LYS A 163 2.75 -0.16 27.51
C LYS A 163 2.45 -1.61 27.12
N THR A 164 1.55 -1.83 26.18
CA THR A 164 1.18 -3.15 25.65
C THR A 164 2.28 -3.87 24.86
N ALA A 165 3.39 -3.22 24.59
CA ALA A 165 4.55 -3.85 23.96
C ALA A 165 5.61 -4.30 24.96
N MET A 166 5.33 -4.15 26.28
CA MET A 166 6.24 -4.49 27.38
C MET A 166 5.74 -5.70 28.19
N ASP A 167 4.52 -6.15 27.94
CA ASP A 167 3.88 -7.36 28.50
C ASP A 167 4.06 -8.55 27.54
#